data_8c65f41bd5864a8a6ba7a0e2047fe64d
#
_entry.id   8c65f41bd5864a8a6ba7a0e2047fe64d
#
_cell.length_a   1.000
_cell.length_b   1.000
_cell.length_c   1.000
_cell.angle_alpha   90.00
_cell.angle_beta   90.00
_cell.angle_gamma   90.00
#
_symmetry.space_group_name_H-M   'P 1'
#
loop_
_entity.id
_entity.type
_entity.pdbx_description
1 polymer ?
#
loop_
_entity_poly.entity_id
_entity_poly.type
_entity_poly.pdbx_seq_one_letter_code
_entity_poly.pdbx_strand_id
1 'polypeptide(L)'
;MEYQTERIQTYQTGKPVTDQFYMDHDYNVPDAKEDVREVILGAGSLMPEDVRVVENYVKITGKLKFRVLYVTDAAERTVSSLEGRIPFEEMVCLEQETIGNLAVVPVNVDVTATVIHSRKLQIRAVCDIAVHTEETVETEITTDLTEDKDAGEAPLYKRYEERELLSAFASKRDIFRIRKEAALEGTKENIETLLWTEVSLRKFDTRLEEDGIRLQGELKLFALYDAGEGKTDWVERTLPFEGRTGCQGVEETMYHQIFPELAEVSVEPRMDEDGEMRVLSVEAALEIRFVVYREIKVSVLEDLYCLQKTCVPKIREEQAEQLLMQNHSKCKVSEQLSLPEIKDNILQICHSSARIQTESVRATDEGLQIEGVLHVSFLYIKADDQIPFDTWQGMIPFSYTLESNETTEDMDYGLTEGVEQLSVNLLGSDEIEVRAVLAFYCFFKRPVTVPNIESVAFQPVQAEELEARPGIVGYIVRSGDRLWDLAKRYQTTEESIREVNKLENGEIKTGDKILIFKENMSIL
;
A
#
# COMPACT_ATOMS: atom_id res chain seq x y z
N MET A 1 26.86 -17.17 -30.00
CA MET A 1 25.49 -16.65 -29.93
C MET A 1 25.38 -15.68 -28.80
N GLU A 2 24.78 -14.53 -29.03
CA GLU A 2 24.59 -13.50 -28.04
C GLU A 2 23.08 -13.27 -27.88
N TYR A 3 22.61 -13.36 -26.61
CA TYR A 3 21.22 -13.11 -26.26
C TYR A 3 21.08 -11.64 -25.91
N GLN A 4 20.09 -11.00 -26.52
CA GLN A 4 19.66 -9.68 -26.09
C GLN A 4 18.52 -9.89 -25.07
N THR A 5 18.61 -9.25 -23.93
CA THR A 5 17.63 -9.38 -22.86
C THR A 5 17.14 -8.00 -22.42
N GLU A 6 15.88 -7.94 -22.04
CA GLU A 6 15.29 -6.80 -21.33
C GLU A 6 15.15 -7.17 -19.85
N ARG A 7 15.52 -6.26 -18.96
CA ARG A 7 15.43 -6.45 -17.52
C ARG A 7 14.17 -5.85 -16.97
N ILE A 8 13.40 -6.67 -16.28
CA ILE A 8 12.16 -6.28 -15.63
C ILE A 8 12.34 -6.42 -14.14
N GLN A 9 11.98 -5.39 -13.39
CA GLN A 9 11.97 -5.44 -11.94
C GLN A 9 10.53 -5.56 -11.44
N THR A 10 10.25 -6.56 -10.62
CA THR A 10 8.97 -6.73 -9.93
C THR A 10 9.17 -6.44 -8.45
N TYR A 11 8.28 -5.62 -7.88
CA TYR A 11 8.24 -5.38 -6.45
C TYR A 11 7.20 -6.30 -5.81
N GLN A 12 7.66 -7.22 -5.00
CA GLN A 12 6.84 -8.23 -4.36
C GLN A 12 6.74 -7.95 -2.86
N THR A 13 5.53 -8.09 -2.36
CA THR A 13 5.23 -8.02 -0.93
C THR A 13 4.78 -9.40 -0.48
N GLY A 14 5.44 -9.98 0.49
CA GLY A 14 5.00 -11.24 1.09
C GLY A 14 3.65 -11.07 1.79
N LYS A 15 2.90 -12.17 1.94
CA LYS A 15 1.65 -12.14 2.70
C LYS A 15 1.93 -11.65 4.12
N PRO A 16 1.19 -10.63 4.61
CA PRO A 16 1.38 -10.16 5.96
C PRO A 16 0.93 -11.23 6.97
N VAL A 17 1.78 -11.46 7.96
CA VAL A 17 1.44 -12.23 9.15
C VAL A 17 1.06 -11.24 10.23
N THR A 18 -0.18 -11.30 10.69
CA THR A 18 -0.68 -10.45 11.77
C THR A 18 -0.60 -11.22 13.09
N ASP A 19 -0.07 -10.59 14.11
CA ASP A 19 -0.02 -11.11 15.47
C ASP A 19 -0.59 -10.10 16.44
N GLN A 20 -1.27 -10.61 17.48
CA GLN A 20 -1.88 -9.81 18.54
C GLN A 20 -1.25 -10.17 19.89
N PHE A 21 -0.74 -9.18 20.58
CA PHE A 21 -0.19 -9.36 21.92
C PHE A 21 -0.78 -8.38 22.93
N TYR A 22 -0.65 -8.75 24.21
CA TYR A 22 -1.24 -8.02 25.33
C TYR A 22 -0.13 -7.51 26.24
N MET A 23 -0.28 -6.27 26.66
CA MET A 23 0.56 -5.67 27.68
C MET A 23 -0.28 -5.33 28.90
N ASP A 24 0.24 -5.63 30.09
CA ASP A 24 -0.38 -5.27 31.36
C ASP A 24 0.75 -4.80 32.29
N HIS A 25 0.74 -3.52 32.65
CA HIS A 25 1.83 -2.90 33.39
C HIS A 25 1.32 -1.89 34.44
N ASP A 26 1.85 -2.02 35.65
CA ASP A 26 1.62 -1.06 36.71
C ASP A 26 2.53 0.16 36.53
N TYR A 27 1.94 1.32 36.41
CA TYR A 27 2.67 2.58 36.21
C TYR A 27 2.49 3.53 37.40
N ASN A 28 3.60 3.98 38.01
CA ASN A 28 3.58 4.94 39.06
C ASN A 28 3.48 6.35 38.50
N VAL A 29 2.52 7.13 39.01
CA VAL A 29 2.36 8.54 38.64
C VAL A 29 3.58 9.32 39.10
N PRO A 30 4.28 10.06 38.21
CA PRO A 30 5.46 10.85 38.60
C PRO A 30 5.13 11.88 39.67
N ASP A 31 6.08 12.15 40.61
CA ASP A 31 5.86 13.08 41.72
C ASP A 31 5.51 14.52 41.29
N ALA A 32 5.92 14.90 40.08
CA ALA A 32 5.61 16.22 39.51
C ALA A 32 4.17 16.32 38.93
N LYS A 33 3.40 15.22 38.93
CA LYS A 33 2.03 15.18 38.47
C LYS A 33 1.07 15.11 39.66
N GLU A 34 -0.13 15.63 39.46
CA GLU A 34 -1.23 15.60 40.41
C GLU A 34 -1.74 14.18 40.63
N ASP A 35 -2.41 13.95 41.78
CA ASP A 35 -3.06 12.68 42.09
C ASP A 35 -4.19 12.39 41.11
N VAL A 36 -4.25 11.15 40.62
CA VAL A 36 -5.27 10.70 39.69
C VAL A 36 -6.53 10.30 40.44
N ARG A 37 -7.64 10.95 40.13
CA ARG A 37 -8.96 10.59 40.63
C ARG A 37 -9.68 9.63 39.69
N GLU A 38 -9.76 9.98 38.42
CA GLU A 38 -10.45 9.23 37.39
C GLU A 38 -9.77 9.40 36.02
N VAL A 39 -9.70 8.36 35.22
CA VAL A 39 -9.17 8.41 33.85
C VAL A 39 -10.27 8.81 32.89
N ILE A 40 -10.00 9.82 32.06
CA ILE A 40 -10.89 10.26 30.98
C ILE A 40 -10.57 9.50 29.69
N LEU A 41 -9.29 9.47 29.30
CA LEU A 41 -8.84 8.93 28.01
C LEU A 41 -7.45 8.33 28.14
N GLY A 42 -7.28 7.13 27.56
CA GLY A 42 -5.98 6.51 27.32
C GLY A 42 -5.73 6.40 25.83
N ALA A 43 -4.50 6.66 25.39
CA ALA A 43 -4.08 6.42 24.01
C ALA A 43 -2.62 5.96 23.97
N GLY A 44 -2.26 5.21 22.93
CA GLY A 44 -0.89 4.73 22.77
C GLY A 44 -0.49 4.50 21.34
N SER A 45 0.81 4.37 21.13
CA SER A 45 1.41 3.98 19.85
C SER A 45 2.59 3.05 20.10
N LEU A 46 2.74 2.05 19.25
CA LEU A 46 3.92 1.19 19.23
C LEU A 46 5.06 1.88 18.50
N MET A 47 6.24 1.78 19.07
CA MET A 47 7.49 2.25 18.47
C MET A 47 8.45 1.06 18.39
N PRO A 48 8.46 0.29 17.30
CA PRO A 48 9.47 -0.75 17.06
C PRO A 48 10.85 -0.09 16.96
N GLU A 49 11.83 -0.62 17.72
CA GLU A 49 13.19 -0.08 17.75
C GLU A 49 14.19 -1.04 17.07
N ASP A 50 13.96 -2.35 17.20
CA ASP A 50 14.82 -3.37 16.59
C ASP A 50 14.00 -4.55 16.10
N VAL A 51 14.33 -5.03 14.89
CA VAL A 51 13.66 -6.14 14.21
C VAL A 51 14.72 -7.12 13.73
N ARG A 52 14.65 -8.36 14.19
CA ARG A 52 15.65 -9.40 13.84
C ARG A 52 14.99 -10.72 13.53
N VAL A 53 15.52 -11.41 12.53
CA VAL A 53 15.15 -12.81 12.26
C VAL A 53 15.91 -13.72 13.23
N VAL A 54 15.18 -14.59 13.91
CA VAL A 54 15.73 -15.61 14.81
C VAL A 54 15.06 -16.94 14.45
N GLU A 55 15.78 -17.78 13.73
CA GLU A 55 15.24 -19.04 13.16
C GLU A 55 14.00 -18.78 12.29
N ASN A 56 12.82 -19.29 12.69
CA ASN A 56 11.55 -19.11 11.99
C ASN A 56 10.70 -17.98 12.58
N TYR A 57 11.29 -17.13 13.43
CA TYR A 57 10.58 -16.04 14.09
C TYR A 57 11.20 -14.69 13.75
N VAL A 58 10.36 -13.68 13.73
CA VAL A 58 10.80 -12.29 13.76
C VAL A 58 10.67 -11.78 15.18
N LYS A 59 11.81 -11.50 15.80
CA LYS A 59 11.89 -10.86 17.11
C LYS A 59 11.77 -9.35 16.92
N ILE A 60 10.78 -8.74 17.57
CA ILE A 60 10.51 -7.32 17.54
C ILE A 60 10.65 -6.80 18.96
N THR A 61 11.53 -5.81 19.15
CA THR A 61 11.65 -5.11 20.43
C THR A 61 11.38 -3.62 20.23
N GLY A 62 10.77 -3.00 21.21
CA GLY A 62 10.42 -1.60 21.11
C GLY A 62 9.79 -1.06 22.40
N LYS A 63 9.02 0.03 22.24
CA LYS A 63 8.32 0.67 23.34
C LYS A 63 6.87 1.01 22.95
N LEU A 64 5.95 0.72 23.83
CA LEU A 64 4.63 1.31 23.83
C LEU A 64 4.76 2.71 24.45
N LYS A 65 4.56 3.76 23.65
CA LYS A 65 4.35 5.12 24.15
C LYS A 65 2.87 5.27 24.46
N PHE A 66 2.54 5.62 25.71
CA PHE A 66 1.15 5.84 26.11
C PHE A 66 0.97 7.22 26.72
N ARG A 67 -0.25 7.73 26.65
CA ARG A 67 -0.69 8.98 27.28
C ARG A 67 -2.03 8.74 27.96
N VAL A 68 -2.24 9.43 29.08
CA VAL A 68 -3.48 9.35 29.86
C VAL A 68 -3.93 10.78 30.19
N LEU A 69 -5.17 11.09 29.86
CA LEU A 69 -5.88 12.28 30.30
C LEU A 69 -6.74 11.88 31.50
N TYR A 70 -6.68 12.65 32.61
CA TYR A 70 -7.35 12.27 33.84
C TYR A 70 -7.84 13.48 34.65
N VAL A 71 -8.84 13.22 35.47
CA VAL A 71 -9.34 14.15 36.47
C VAL A 71 -8.45 14.07 37.72
N THR A 72 -8.11 15.24 38.29
CA THR A 72 -7.30 15.35 39.52
C THR A 72 -8.16 15.65 40.72
N ASP A 73 -7.59 15.48 41.92
CA ASP A 73 -8.17 15.98 43.17
C ASP A 73 -7.68 17.39 43.56
N ALA A 74 -6.87 18.02 42.69
CA ALA A 74 -6.31 19.36 42.97
C ALA A 74 -7.37 20.45 42.78
N ALA A 75 -7.46 21.39 43.73
CA ALA A 75 -8.43 22.48 43.68
C ALA A 75 -8.16 23.50 42.55
N GLU A 76 -6.90 23.62 42.12
CA GLU A 76 -6.46 24.60 41.12
C GLU A 76 -6.52 24.07 39.69
N ARG A 77 -6.55 22.74 39.51
CA ARG A 77 -6.54 22.11 38.21
C ARG A 77 -7.42 20.85 38.21
N THR A 78 -8.50 20.89 37.49
CA THR A 78 -9.46 19.78 37.43
C THR A 78 -9.00 18.63 36.53
N VAL A 79 -8.26 18.93 35.44
CA VAL A 79 -7.80 17.97 34.45
C VAL A 79 -6.30 18.06 34.25
N SER A 80 -5.63 16.94 34.18
CA SER A 80 -4.20 16.83 33.93
C SER A 80 -3.90 15.65 32.97
N SER A 81 -2.66 15.56 32.53
CA SER A 81 -2.22 14.46 31.67
C SER A 81 -0.86 13.93 32.07
N LEU A 82 -0.63 12.69 31.79
CA LEU A 82 0.68 12.04 31.90
C LEU A 82 0.99 11.21 30.66
N GLU A 83 2.27 11.00 30.43
CA GLU A 83 2.76 10.12 29.37
C GLU A 83 3.87 9.22 29.92
N GLY A 84 4.00 8.05 29.33
CA GLY A 84 5.01 7.08 29.69
C GLY A 84 5.40 6.17 28.55
N ARG A 85 6.39 5.30 28.82
CA ARG A 85 6.88 4.32 27.87
C ARG A 85 7.04 2.98 28.57
N ILE A 86 6.53 1.92 27.95
CA ILE A 86 6.63 0.55 28.44
C ILE A 86 7.37 -0.25 27.39
N PRO A 87 8.50 -0.91 27.73
CA PRO A 87 9.20 -1.76 26.77
C PRO A 87 8.37 -3.01 26.46
N PHE A 88 8.48 -3.49 25.21
CA PHE A 88 7.91 -4.77 24.77
C PHE A 88 8.90 -5.58 23.98
N GLU A 89 8.69 -6.86 23.99
CA GLU A 89 9.40 -7.86 23.16
C GLU A 89 8.37 -8.86 22.66
N GLU A 90 8.29 -9.04 21.33
CA GLU A 90 7.34 -9.96 20.71
C GLU A 90 8.04 -10.84 19.67
N MET A 91 7.52 -12.05 19.46
CA MET A 91 8.07 -13.05 18.56
C MET A 91 6.99 -13.51 17.59
N VAL A 92 7.02 -12.98 16.37
CA VAL A 92 6.06 -13.34 15.30
C VAL A 92 6.61 -14.51 14.49
N CYS A 93 5.83 -15.59 14.39
CA CYS A 93 6.20 -16.75 13.59
C CYS A 93 5.96 -16.51 12.11
N LEU A 94 7.00 -16.65 11.28
CA LEU A 94 6.87 -16.63 9.83
C LEU A 94 6.84 -18.06 9.30
N GLU A 95 5.80 -18.39 8.54
CA GLU A 95 5.61 -19.73 7.96
C GLU A 95 6.57 -20.04 6.80
N GLN A 96 7.24 -19.04 6.25
CA GLN A 96 8.13 -19.15 5.10
C GLN A 96 9.51 -18.59 5.41
N GLU A 97 10.53 -19.10 4.71
CA GLU A 97 11.88 -18.53 4.77
C GLU A 97 11.84 -17.04 4.39
N THR A 98 12.47 -16.22 5.21
CA THR A 98 12.52 -14.77 5.04
C THR A 98 13.50 -14.42 3.92
N ILE A 99 12.96 -14.19 2.72
CA ILE A 99 13.73 -13.61 1.61
C ILE A 99 13.28 -12.14 1.50
N GLY A 100 14.22 -11.21 1.44
CA GLY A 100 13.95 -9.78 1.33
C GLY A 100 14.02 -8.99 2.65
N ASN A 101 13.61 -7.74 2.59
CA ASN A 101 13.58 -6.84 3.74
C ASN A 101 12.31 -7.07 4.55
N LEU A 102 12.44 -7.04 5.88
CA LEU A 102 11.29 -7.11 6.78
C LEU A 102 10.68 -5.72 6.98
N ALA A 103 9.36 -5.64 6.85
CA ALA A 103 8.57 -4.51 7.28
C ALA A 103 7.67 -4.92 8.45
N VAL A 104 7.68 -4.12 9.51
CA VAL A 104 6.81 -4.26 10.69
C VAL A 104 5.92 -3.04 10.74
N VAL A 105 4.62 -3.27 10.70
CA VAL A 105 3.60 -2.21 10.68
C VAL A 105 2.68 -2.40 11.88
N PRO A 106 2.62 -1.44 12.82
CA PRO A 106 1.58 -1.42 13.83
C PRO A 106 0.20 -1.24 13.16
N VAL A 107 -0.70 -2.20 13.39
CA VAL A 107 -2.04 -2.18 12.78
C VAL A 107 -3.03 -1.50 13.71
N ASN A 108 -3.00 -1.88 14.99
CA ASN A 108 -3.87 -1.36 16.02
C ASN A 108 -3.17 -1.30 17.37
N VAL A 109 -3.45 -0.26 18.13
CA VAL A 109 -3.00 -0.12 19.52
C VAL A 109 -4.14 0.46 20.33
N ASP A 110 -4.76 -0.37 21.15
CA ASP A 110 -5.82 0.04 22.06
C ASP A 110 -5.28 0.05 23.50
N VAL A 111 -5.33 1.22 24.12
CA VAL A 111 -4.77 1.45 25.47
C VAL A 111 -5.87 1.82 26.44
N THR A 112 -6.00 1.02 27.49
CA THR A 112 -6.89 1.27 28.61
C THR A 112 -6.06 1.55 29.86
N ALA A 113 -6.34 2.67 30.52
CA ALA A 113 -5.74 3.00 31.82
C ALA A 113 -6.81 2.92 32.92
N THR A 114 -6.50 2.24 34.01
CA THR A 114 -7.39 2.14 35.19
C THR A 114 -6.67 2.56 36.46
N VAL A 115 -7.38 3.23 37.35
CA VAL A 115 -6.82 3.71 38.63
C VAL A 115 -6.75 2.56 39.62
N ILE A 116 -5.54 2.23 40.11
CA ILE A 116 -5.34 1.31 41.25
C ILE A 116 -5.46 2.10 42.54
N HIS A 117 -4.77 3.22 42.59
CA HIS A 117 -4.90 4.27 43.62
C HIS A 117 -4.35 5.60 43.05
N SER A 118 -4.52 6.71 43.74
CA SER A 118 -4.24 8.07 43.22
C SER A 118 -2.83 8.27 42.62
N ARG A 119 -1.85 7.47 43.04
CA ARG A 119 -0.45 7.50 42.54
C ARG A 119 -0.06 6.31 41.70
N LYS A 120 -1.02 5.44 41.32
CA LYS A 120 -0.71 4.24 40.56
C LYS A 120 -1.81 3.87 39.58
N LEU A 121 -1.44 3.70 38.34
CA LEU A 121 -2.31 3.25 37.24
C LEU A 121 -1.94 1.86 36.79
N GLN A 122 -2.92 1.09 36.34
CA GLN A 122 -2.72 -0.10 35.52
C GLN A 122 -2.92 0.29 34.05
N ILE A 123 -1.89 0.09 33.25
CA ILE A 123 -1.91 0.35 31.81
C ILE A 123 -2.01 -0.99 31.10
N ARG A 124 -3.13 -1.20 30.41
CA ARG A 124 -3.36 -2.37 29.55
C ARG A 124 -3.37 -1.94 28.11
N ALA A 125 -2.71 -2.71 27.26
CA ALA A 125 -2.75 -2.48 25.83
C ALA A 125 -3.01 -3.77 25.08
N VAL A 126 -3.85 -3.69 24.06
CA VAL A 126 -4.02 -4.71 23.01
C VAL A 126 -3.35 -4.15 21.77
N CYS A 127 -2.38 -4.89 21.27
CA CYS A 127 -1.52 -4.43 20.18
C CYS A 127 -1.56 -5.44 19.04
N ASP A 128 -1.94 -4.99 17.85
CA ASP A 128 -1.89 -5.77 16.62
C ASP A 128 -0.74 -5.26 15.76
N ILE A 129 0.12 -6.18 15.33
CA ILE A 129 1.25 -5.91 14.43
C ILE A 129 1.16 -6.79 13.20
N ALA A 130 1.50 -6.25 12.05
CA ALA A 130 1.67 -7.00 10.82
C ALA A 130 3.15 -7.04 10.42
N VAL A 131 3.63 -8.21 10.06
CA VAL A 131 5.00 -8.42 9.56
C VAL A 131 4.91 -9.00 8.16
N HIS A 132 5.61 -8.39 7.21
CA HIS A 132 5.70 -8.89 5.84
C HIS A 132 7.11 -8.66 5.28
N THR A 133 7.42 -9.36 4.21
CA THR A 133 8.66 -9.18 3.45
C THR A 133 8.43 -8.26 2.27
N GLU A 134 9.46 -7.51 1.90
CA GLU A 134 9.50 -6.65 0.71
C GLU A 134 10.74 -6.98 -0.09
N GLU A 135 10.56 -7.29 -1.36
CA GLU A 135 11.65 -7.68 -2.26
C GLU A 135 11.48 -7.08 -3.65
N THR A 136 12.59 -6.71 -4.27
CA THR A 136 12.62 -6.38 -5.69
C THR A 136 13.34 -7.50 -6.41
N VAL A 137 12.63 -8.20 -7.27
CA VAL A 137 13.14 -9.32 -8.06
C VAL A 137 13.43 -8.83 -9.47
N GLU A 138 14.63 -9.11 -9.98
CA GLU A 138 15.01 -8.82 -11.36
C GLU A 138 14.87 -10.08 -12.21
N THR A 139 14.13 -9.95 -13.31
CA THR A 139 13.90 -11.02 -14.30
C THR A 139 14.42 -10.56 -15.64
N GLU A 140 15.22 -11.39 -16.31
CA GLU A 140 15.71 -11.14 -17.66
C GLU A 140 14.85 -11.88 -18.68
N ILE A 141 14.27 -11.15 -19.64
CA ILE A 141 13.46 -11.69 -20.73
C ILE A 141 14.21 -11.55 -22.04
N THR A 142 14.36 -12.64 -22.77
CA THR A 142 15.05 -12.67 -24.06
C THR A 142 14.21 -11.99 -25.13
N THR A 143 14.74 -10.92 -25.68
CA THR A 143 14.12 -10.12 -26.73
C THR A 143 14.65 -10.47 -28.12
N ASP A 144 15.90 -10.93 -28.21
CA ASP A 144 16.48 -11.36 -29.48
C ASP A 144 17.66 -12.31 -29.27
N LEU A 145 18.04 -12.97 -30.35
CA LEU A 145 19.20 -13.84 -30.43
C LEU A 145 20.00 -13.49 -31.66
N THR A 146 21.22 -13.02 -31.51
CA THR A 146 22.14 -12.78 -32.64
C THR A 146 23.03 -13.97 -32.86
N GLU A 147 23.11 -14.38 -34.11
CA GLU A 147 23.99 -15.46 -34.54
C GLU A 147 25.47 -15.03 -34.52
N ASP A 148 26.33 -15.95 -34.09
CA ASP A 148 27.76 -15.77 -34.24
C ASP A 148 28.09 -15.91 -35.72
N LYS A 149 28.72 -14.92 -36.35
CA LYS A 149 29.05 -14.90 -37.78
C LYS A 149 29.91 -16.06 -38.24
N ASP A 150 30.49 -16.80 -37.27
CA ASP A 150 31.32 -17.98 -37.53
C ASP A 150 30.54 -19.34 -37.48
N ALA A 151 29.22 -19.34 -37.19
CA ALA A 151 28.44 -20.56 -36.97
C ALA A 151 27.77 -21.15 -38.21
N GLY A 152 28.04 -20.61 -39.42
CA GLY A 152 27.51 -21.08 -40.69
C GLY A 152 26.15 -20.45 -41.05
N GLU A 153 26.05 -20.00 -42.29
CA GLU A 153 25.09 -19.03 -42.88
C GLU A 153 23.62 -19.46 -43.02
N ALA A 154 23.08 -20.25 -42.12
CA ALA A 154 21.67 -20.62 -42.23
C ALA A 154 20.80 -19.57 -41.52
N PRO A 155 19.88 -18.88 -42.24
CA PRO A 155 19.04 -17.85 -41.64
C PRO A 155 18.16 -18.41 -40.52
N LEU A 156 18.10 -17.70 -39.41
CA LEU A 156 17.26 -17.98 -38.26
C LEU A 156 15.95 -17.23 -38.40
N TYR A 157 14.86 -17.94 -38.46
CA TYR A 157 13.52 -17.36 -38.46
C TYR A 157 13.05 -17.23 -37.03
N LYS A 158 12.50 -16.05 -36.69
CA LYS A 158 12.16 -15.67 -35.33
C LYS A 158 10.73 -15.16 -35.27
N ARG A 159 10.00 -15.54 -34.24
CA ARG A 159 8.67 -15.02 -33.94
C ARG A 159 8.71 -14.29 -32.63
N TYR A 160 8.13 -13.09 -32.63
CA TYR A 160 8.05 -12.22 -31.46
C TYR A 160 6.61 -12.04 -31.04
N GLU A 161 6.42 -11.86 -29.74
CA GLU A 161 5.16 -11.46 -29.14
C GLU A 161 5.36 -10.16 -28.37
N GLU A 162 4.56 -9.15 -28.70
CA GLU A 162 4.56 -7.89 -27.97
C GLU A 162 3.79 -8.06 -26.66
N ARG A 163 4.44 -7.75 -25.56
CA ARG A 163 3.87 -7.78 -24.20
C ARG A 163 4.00 -6.41 -23.55
N GLU A 164 2.90 -5.94 -22.95
CA GLU A 164 2.93 -4.78 -22.04
C GLU A 164 3.09 -5.30 -20.63
N LEU A 165 4.20 -4.94 -19.98
CA LEU A 165 4.58 -5.43 -18.67
C LEU A 165 4.83 -4.27 -17.73
N LEU A 166 4.52 -4.48 -16.45
CA LEU A 166 4.77 -3.53 -15.38
C LEU A 166 6.17 -3.78 -14.81
N SER A 167 6.99 -2.73 -14.73
CA SER A 167 8.30 -2.81 -14.10
C SER A 167 8.41 -1.80 -12.98
N ALA A 168 8.85 -2.25 -11.80
CA ALA A 168 9.20 -1.36 -10.70
C ALA A 168 10.42 -0.51 -11.11
N PHE A 169 10.25 0.80 -11.12
CA PHE A 169 11.28 1.75 -11.49
C PHE A 169 12.13 2.15 -10.28
N ALA A 170 11.47 2.41 -9.15
CA ALA A 170 12.12 2.77 -7.90
C ALA A 170 11.27 2.36 -6.69
N SER A 171 11.91 1.88 -5.64
CA SER A 171 11.32 1.70 -4.32
C SER A 171 12.13 2.50 -3.31
N LYS A 172 11.46 3.38 -2.55
CA LYS A 172 12.11 4.30 -1.62
C LYS A 172 11.32 4.50 -0.34
N ARG A 173 12.08 4.84 0.73
CA ARG A 173 11.55 5.41 1.97
C ARG A 173 12.15 6.79 2.14
N ASP A 174 11.32 7.76 2.53
CA ASP A 174 11.73 9.14 2.78
C ASP A 174 10.95 9.74 3.94
N ILE A 175 11.45 10.81 4.54
CA ILE A 175 10.82 11.51 5.64
C ILE A 175 10.58 12.96 5.22
N PHE A 176 9.31 13.31 5.09
CA PHE A 176 8.90 14.69 4.83
C PHE A 176 8.55 15.40 6.13
N ARG A 177 9.29 16.46 6.49
CA ARG A 177 9.07 17.22 7.72
C ARG A 177 8.13 18.39 7.46
N ILE A 178 7.04 18.42 8.24
CA ILE A 178 6.00 19.45 8.18
C ILE A 178 6.15 20.33 9.43
N ARG A 179 6.23 21.65 9.22
CA ARG A 179 6.22 22.64 10.30
C ARG A 179 5.13 23.65 10.03
N LYS A 180 4.23 23.82 10.98
CA LYS A 180 3.08 24.73 10.87
C LYS A 180 2.84 25.42 12.22
N GLU A 181 2.23 26.58 12.14
CA GLU A 181 1.79 27.33 13.31
C GLU A 181 0.29 27.57 13.26
N ALA A 182 -0.35 27.47 14.39
CA ALA A 182 -1.78 27.70 14.57
C ALA A 182 -1.99 28.73 15.69
N ALA A 183 -2.39 29.93 15.34
CA ALA A 183 -2.74 30.95 16.31
C ALA A 183 -4.13 30.66 16.91
N LEU A 184 -4.30 30.94 18.20
CA LEU A 184 -5.60 30.95 18.88
C LEU A 184 -6.47 32.09 18.35
N GLU A 185 -7.79 31.89 18.34
CA GLU A 185 -8.73 32.96 18.09
C GLU A 185 -8.71 34.00 19.21
N GLY A 186 -9.00 35.26 18.91
CA GLY A 186 -8.98 36.35 19.89
C GLY A 186 -9.93 36.14 21.08
N THR A 187 -10.93 35.27 20.95
CA THR A 187 -11.88 34.89 22.00
C THR A 187 -11.37 33.83 22.98
N LYS A 188 -10.27 33.17 22.64
CA LYS A 188 -9.68 32.08 23.44
C LYS A 188 -8.70 32.67 24.49
N GLU A 189 -8.64 32.04 25.64
CA GLU A 189 -7.67 32.36 26.69
C GLU A 189 -6.25 31.87 26.33
N ASN A 190 -5.23 32.39 27.00
CA ASN A 190 -3.84 31.97 26.82
C ASN A 190 -3.62 30.52 27.26
N ILE A 191 -2.67 29.85 26.64
CA ILE A 191 -2.29 28.47 26.98
C ILE A 191 -1.36 28.50 28.18
N GLU A 192 -1.77 27.94 29.29
CA GLU A 192 -0.88 27.73 30.46
C GLU A 192 -0.14 26.39 30.33
N THR A 193 -0.88 25.33 30.02
CA THR A 193 -0.32 23.98 29.85
C THR A 193 -1.15 23.20 28.81
N LEU A 194 -0.48 22.49 27.91
CA LEU A 194 -1.17 21.52 27.02
C LEU A 194 -1.52 20.26 27.82
N LEU A 195 -2.79 19.86 27.75
CA LEU A 195 -3.33 18.70 28.44
C LEU A 195 -3.41 17.50 27.46
N TRP A 196 -3.90 17.74 26.25
CA TRP A 196 -4.03 16.72 25.23
C TRP A 196 -3.88 17.30 23.85
N THR A 197 -3.16 16.60 22.99
CA THR A 197 -3.03 16.99 21.58
C THR A 197 -3.23 15.77 20.69
N GLU A 198 -3.91 15.96 19.58
CA GLU A 198 -4.03 14.96 18.53
C GLU A 198 -3.80 15.62 17.17
N VAL A 199 -2.99 15.00 16.35
CA VAL A 199 -2.73 15.43 14.97
C VAL A 199 -2.98 14.24 14.06
N SER A 200 -3.85 14.42 13.10
CA SER A 200 -4.15 13.39 12.10
C SER A 200 -3.94 13.90 10.68
N LEU A 201 -3.47 13.01 9.82
CA LEU A 201 -3.32 13.27 8.39
C LEU A 201 -4.70 13.20 7.71
N ARG A 202 -5.03 14.21 6.92
CA ARG A 202 -6.27 14.32 6.18
C ARG A 202 -6.00 14.71 4.73
N LYS A 203 -6.86 14.27 3.80
CA LYS A 203 -6.82 14.64 2.39
C LYS A 203 -5.42 14.54 1.78
N PHE A 204 -4.68 13.49 2.18
CA PHE A 204 -3.37 13.26 1.60
C PHE A 204 -3.53 12.84 0.14
N ASP A 205 -2.83 13.52 -0.75
CA ASP A 205 -2.83 13.27 -2.18
C ASP A 205 -1.42 13.41 -2.74
N THR A 206 -1.14 12.67 -3.81
CA THR A 206 0.18 12.61 -4.40
C THR A 206 0.12 12.61 -5.92
N ARG A 207 1.08 13.29 -6.53
CA ARG A 207 1.21 13.36 -7.98
C ARG A 207 2.66 13.19 -8.40
N LEU A 208 2.90 12.36 -9.41
CA LEU A 208 4.22 12.27 -10.03
C LEU A 208 4.51 13.55 -10.82
N GLU A 209 5.73 14.04 -10.68
CA GLU A 209 6.31 15.15 -11.42
C GLU A 209 7.69 14.72 -11.92
N GLU A 210 8.27 15.45 -12.85
CA GLU A 210 9.64 15.17 -13.33
C GLU A 210 10.62 15.12 -12.14
N ASP A 211 11.36 14.03 -12.00
CA ASP A 211 12.32 13.77 -10.91
C ASP A 211 11.74 13.78 -9.48
N GLY A 212 10.46 13.52 -9.30
CA GLY A 212 9.92 13.47 -7.95
C GLY A 212 8.42 13.21 -7.82
N ILE A 213 7.96 13.29 -6.57
CA ILE A 213 6.57 13.15 -6.20
C ILE A 213 6.15 14.39 -5.41
N ARG A 214 5.13 15.09 -5.89
CA ARG A 214 4.47 16.14 -5.14
C ARG A 214 3.57 15.54 -4.09
N LEU A 215 3.63 16.09 -2.89
CA LEU A 215 2.85 15.70 -1.72
C LEU A 215 1.98 16.88 -1.32
N GLN A 216 0.71 16.64 -1.08
CA GLN A 216 -0.20 17.64 -0.53
C GLN A 216 -1.16 17.01 0.46
N GLY A 217 -1.59 17.77 1.46
CA GLY A 217 -2.53 17.27 2.47
C GLY A 217 -2.83 18.29 3.53
N GLU A 218 -3.51 17.84 4.55
CA GLU A 218 -3.91 18.64 5.70
C GLU A 218 -3.53 17.90 6.99
N LEU A 219 -2.96 18.60 7.95
CA LEU A 219 -2.88 18.14 9.33
C LEU A 219 -4.09 18.69 10.10
N LYS A 220 -4.93 17.81 10.63
CA LYS A 220 -6.00 18.18 11.55
C LYS A 220 -5.43 18.15 12.96
N LEU A 221 -5.26 19.34 13.54
CA LEU A 221 -4.80 19.54 14.90
C LEU A 221 -6.00 19.69 15.84
N PHE A 222 -5.98 18.96 16.94
CA PHE A 222 -6.76 19.22 18.15
C PHE A 222 -5.81 19.46 19.32
N ALA A 223 -6.10 20.46 20.15
CA ALA A 223 -5.39 20.72 21.37
C ALA A 223 -6.36 21.12 22.50
N LEU A 224 -6.34 20.34 23.58
CA LEU A 224 -6.99 20.64 24.84
C LEU A 224 -5.93 21.23 25.80
N TYR A 225 -6.22 22.32 26.43
CA TYR A 225 -5.24 23.03 27.29
C TYR A 225 -5.88 23.63 28.54
N ASP A 226 -5.04 23.78 29.56
CA ASP A 226 -5.34 24.56 30.73
C ASP A 226 -5.15 26.04 30.39
N ALA A 227 -6.19 26.83 30.61
CA ALA A 227 -6.21 28.26 30.39
C ALA A 227 -5.97 29.07 31.67
N GLY A 228 -5.61 28.39 32.77
CA GLY A 228 -5.43 28.99 34.11
C GLY A 228 -6.72 29.10 34.91
N GLU A 229 -6.58 29.31 36.21
CA GLU A 229 -7.70 29.45 37.16
C GLU A 229 -8.70 28.28 37.14
N GLY A 230 -8.22 27.05 36.84
CA GLY A 230 -9.06 25.86 36.75
C GLY A 230 -9.92 25.77 35.48
N LYS A 231 -9.70 26.66 34.51
CA LYS A 231 -10.42 26.65 33.24
C LYS A 231 -9.71 25.77 32.23
N THR A 232 -10.46 24.96 31.53
CA THR A 232 -10.00 24.16 30.41
C THR A 232 -10.67 24.62 29.11
N ASP A 233 -9.88 24.80 28.05
CA ASP A 233 -10.39 25.17 26.73
C ASP A 233 -9.71 24.32 25.65
N TRP A 234 -10.22 24.38 24.45
CA TRP A 234 -9.68 23.59 23.30
C TRP A 234 -9.73 24.38 22.02
N VAL A 235 -8.91 23.91 21.07
CA VAL A 235 -8.89 24.42 19.70
C VAL A 235 -8.75 23.28 18.70
N GLU A 236 -9.44 23.40 17.59
CA GLU A 236 -9.23 22.59 16.40
C GLU A 236 -8.78 23.46 15.24
N ARG A 237 -7.78 23.00 14.49
CA ARG A 237 -7.27 23.68 13.31
C ARG A 237 -6.95 22.67 12.21
N THR A 238 -7.17 23.11 10.98
CA THR A 238 -6.73 22.42 9.77
C THR A 238 -5.56 23.17 9.18
N LEU A 239 -4.42 22.49 9.07
CA LEU A 239 -3.14 23.07 8.67
C LEU A 239 -2.74 22.44 7.32
N PRO A 240 -2.98 23.12 6.18
CA PRO A 240 -2.60 22.59 4.88
C PRO A 240 -1.09 22.56 4.71
N PHE A 241 -0.59 21.53 4.06
CA PHE A 241 0.81 21.42 3.68
C PHE A 241 0.97 20.97 2.24
N GLU A 242 2.08 21.34 1.68
CA GLU A 242 2.53 20.94 0.36
C GLU A 242 4.04 20.76 0.40
N GLY A 243 4.53 19.79 -0.35
CA GLY A 243 5.94 19.51 -0.48
C GLY A 243 6.25 18.57 -1.60
N ARG A 244 7.52 18.15 -1.66
CA ARG A 244 8.02 17.27 -2.71
C ARG A 244 9.07 16.34 -2.14
N THR A 245 9.02 15.07 -2.54
CA THR A 245 10.12 14.12 -2.35
C THR A 245 10.82 13.84 -3.68
N GLY A 246 12.14 13.76 -3.66
CA GLY A 246 12.95 13.55 -4.86
C GLY A 246 13.03 12.07 -5.27
N CYS A 247 12.79 11.79 -6.55
CA CYS A 247 13.03 10.48 -7.15
C CYS A 247 13.51 10.69 -8.59
N GLN A 248 14.81 10.65 -8.80
CA GLN A 248 15.44 10.94 -10.08
C GLN A 248 14.96 9.99 -11.18
N GLY A 249 14.62 10.53 -12.36
CA GLY A 249 14.16 9.79 -13.53
C GLY A 249 12.68 9.43 -13.51
N VAL A 250 11.93 9.87 -12.50
CA VAL A 250 10.47 9.73 -12.49
C VAL A 250 9.85 10.70 -13.46
N GLU A 251 8.83 10.23 -14.17
CA GLU A 251 8.04 10.99 -15.15
C GLU A 251 6.56 10.98 -14.76
N GLU A 252 5.80 11.99 -15.20
CA GLU A 252 4.35 12.10 -14.94
C GLU A 252 3.53 10.97 -15.53
N THR A 253 4.04 10.26 -16.52
CA THR A 253 3.40 9.13 -17.21
C THR A 253 3.50 7.81 -16.45
N MET A 254 4.32 7.77 -15.41
CA MET A 254 4.51 6.59 -14.58
C MET A 254 3.38 6.43 -13.56
N TYR A 255 3.38 5.32 -12.87
CA TYR A 255 2.43 4.99 -11.82
C TYR A 255 3.14 4.90 -10.48
N HIS A 256 2.40 5.06 -9.38
CA HIS A 256 3.01 4.92 -8.06
C HIS A 256 2.03 4.39 -7.03
N GLN A 257 2.59 3.74 -6.04
CA GLN A 257 1.92 3.37 -4.80
C GLN A 257 2.66 4.02 -3.65
N ILE A 258 1.94 4.63 -2.71
CA ILE A 258 2.53 5.36 -1.59
C ILE A 258 1.80 5.03 -0.29
N PHE A 259 2.57 4.89 0.78
CA PHE A 259 2.11 4.57 2.12
C PHE A 259 2.62 5.66 3.08
N PRO A 260 1.76 6.64 3.42
CA PRO A 260 2.11 7.70 4.35
C PRO A 260 1.85 7.27 5.79
N GLU A 261 2.74 7.62 6.71
CA GLU A 261 2.60 7.42 8.15
C GLU A 261 3.10 8.63 8.91
N LEU A 262 2.31 9.13 9.88
CA LEU A 262 2.79 10.16 10.81
C LEU A 262 3.57 9.49 11.94
N ALA A 263 4.90 9.51 11.85
CA ALA A 263 5.79 8.82 12.77
C ALA A 263 6.07 9.62 14.06
N GLU A 264 6.40 10.89 13.91
CA GLU A 264 6.73 11.77 15.03
C GLU A 264 5.90 13.05 14.93
N VAL A 265 5.18 13.36 15.98
CA VAL A 265 4.40 14.59 16.09
C VAL A 265 4.72 15.28 17.41
N SER A 266 5.03 16.58 17.33
CA SER A 266 5.20 17.46 18.48
C SER A 266 4.30 18.68 18.32
N VAL A 267 3.63 19.05 19.38
CA VAL A 267 2.83 20.28 19.48
C VAL A 267 3.32 21.05 20.70
N GLU A 268 3.78 22.25 20.47
CA GLU A 268 4.34 23.10 21.52
C GLU A 268 3.67 24.47 21.54
N PRO A 269 3.29 25.02 22.73
CA PRO A 269 2.81 26.36 22.82
C PRO A 269 3.97 27.36 22.67
N ARG A 270 3.71 28.45 21.97
CA ARG A 270 4.67 29.55 21.74
C ARG A 270 4.02 30.91 21.99
N MET A 271 4.84 31.87 22.29
CA MET A 271 4.42 33.26 22.41
C MET A 271 4.11 33.84 21.03
N ASP A 272 3.06 34.63 20.95
CA ASP A 272 2.75 35.46 19.79
C ASP A 272 3.61 36.76 19.77
N GLU A 273 3.29 37.69 18.86
CA GLU A 273 4.00 38.97 18.74
C GLU A 273 3.81 39.88 19.97
N ASP A 274 2.73 39.71 20.74
CA ASP A 274 2.42 40.46 21.97
C ASP A 274 3.05 39.83 23.22
N GLY A 275 3.71 38.68 23.07
CA GLY A 275 4.37 37.93 24.15
C GLY A 275 3.43 37.04 24.94
N GLU A 276 2.24 36.77 24.44
CA GLU A 276 1.24 35.90 25.05
C GLU A 276 1.33 34.48 24.48
N MET A 277 1.09 33.45 25.31
CA MET A 277 1.12 32.02 24.90
C MET A 277 -0.12 31.65 24.12
N ARG A 278 -0.16 32.02 22.83
CA ARG A 278 -1.33 31.93 21.94
C ARG A 278 -1.08 31.26 20.61
N VAL A 279 0.11 30.72 20.38
CA VAL A 279 0.46 30.03 19.15
C VAL A 279 0.80 28.59 19.46
N LEU A 280 0.28 27.66 18.69
CA LEU A 280 0.66 26.25 18.68
C LEU A 280 1.61 25.99 17.51
N SER A 281 2.85 25.64 17.81
CA SER A 281 3.83 25.17 16.84
C SER A 281 3.66 23.66 16.65
N VAL A 282 3.38 23.22 15.44
CA VAL A 282 3.19 21.81 15.08
C VAL A 282 4.36 21.37 14.22
N GLU A 283 5.10 20.39 14.69
CA GLU A 283 6.11 19.69 13.91
C GLU A 283 5.70 18.24 13.72
N ALA A 284 5.69 17.76 12.50
CA ALA A 284 5.34 16.38 12.17
C ALA A 284 6.34 15.80 11.18
N ALA A 285 6.75 14.56 11.39
CA ALA A 285 7.50 13.76 10.45
C ALA A 285 6.53 12.81 9.73
N LEU A 286 6.31 13.05 8.45
CA LEU A 286 5.56 12.17 7.58
C LEU A 286 6.55 11.21 6.93
N GLU A 287 6.57 9.97 7.40
CA GLU A 287 7.29 8.89 6.75
C GLU A 287 6.51 8.43 5.52
N ILE A 288 7.16 8.36 4.39
CA ILE A 288 6.60 7.94 3.12
C ILE A 288 7.41 6.77 2.59
N ARG A 289 6.73 5.67 2.39
CA ARG A 289 7.24 4.54 1.62
C ARG A 289 6.50 4.54 0.29
N PHE A 290 7.24 4.46 -0.82
CA PHE A 290 6.62 4.47 -2.13
C PHE A 290 7.36 3.56 -3.12
N VAL A 291 6.60 3.07 -4.07
CA VAL A 291 7.10 2.35 -5.24
C VAL A 291 6.58 3.05 -6.48
N VAL A 292 7.48 3.35 -7.41
CA VAL A 292 7.14 3.90 -8.72
C VAL A 292 7.26 2.79 -9.74
N TYR A 293 6.30 2.72 -10.65
CA TYR A 293 6.23 1.72 -11.71
C TYR A 293 6.14 2.40 -13.07
N ARG A 294 6.68 1.72 -14.08
CA ARG A 294 6.50 2.09 -15.48
C ARG A 294 5.96 0.90 -16.27
N GLU A 295 5.10 1.16 -17.23
CA GLU A 295 4.74 0.18 -18.24
C GLU A 295 5.81 0.17 -19.33
N ILE A 296 6.25 -1.03 -19.67
CA ILE A 296 7.23 -1.26 -20.74
C ILE A 296 6.65 -2.20 -21.79
N LYS A 297 6.93 -1.90 -23.05
CA LYS A 297 6.60 -2.79 -24.17
C LYS A 297 7.81 -3.64 -24.48
N VAL A 298 7.67 -4.94 -24.30
CA VAL A 298 8.73 -5.90 -24.52
C VAL A 298 8.37 -6.80 -25.69
N SER A 299 9.23 -6.82 -26.69
CA SER A 299 9.13 -7.76 -27.82
C SER A 299 9.81 -9.07 -27.42
N VAL A 300 9.02 -10.01 -26.91
CA VAL A 300 9.53 -11.29 -26.39
C VAL A 300 9.81 -12.23 -27.54
N LEU A 301 11.00 -12.84 -27.60
CA LEU A 301 11.31 -13.90 -28.55
C LEU A 301 10.55 -15.18 -28.16
N GLU A 302 9.40 -15.40 -28.78
CA GLU A 302 8.48 -16.49 -28.44
C GLU A 302 8.93 -17.84 -29.04
N ASP A 303 9.38 -17.82 -30.29
CA ASP A 303 9.78 -19.04 -31.00
C ASP A 303 10.81 -18.75 -32.07
N LEU A 304 11.53 -19.80 -32.48
CA LEU A 304 12.51 -19.72 -33.55
C LEU A 304 12.67 -21.07 -34.28
N TYR A 305 13.07 -21.03 -35.54
CA TYR A 305 13.48 -22.19 -36.29
C TYR A 305 14.52 -21.87 -37.38
N CYS A 306 15.16 -22.89 -37.86
CA CYS A 306 16.15 -22.82 -38.94
C CYS A 306 15.84 -23.93 -39.97
N LEU A 307 16.13 -23.67 -41.25
CA LEU A 307 15.85 -24.65 -42.32
C LEU A 307 16.89 -25.78 -42.41
N GLN A 308 18.11 -25.51 -41.96
CA GLN A 308 19.24 -26.48 -42.11
C GLN A 308 19.57 -27.24 -40.82
N LYS A 309 19.07 -26.78 -39.68
CA LYS A 309 19.33 -27.34 -38.35
C LYS A 309 18.02 -27.44 -37.56
N THR A 310 17.92 -28.42 -36.70
CA THR A 310 16.82 -28.46 -35.74
C THR A 310 17.17 -27.57 -34.55
N CYS A 311 16.32 -26.59 -34.32
CA CYS A 311 16.41 -25.72 -33.14
C CYS A 311 15.62 -26.34 -32.00
N VAL A 312 16.27 -26.53 -30.86
CA VAL A 312 15.65 -27.03 -29.62
C VAL A 312 15.80 -25.94 -28.57
N PRO A 313 14.79 -25.05 -28.46
CA PRO A 313 14.80 -24.01 -27.40
C PRO A 313 14.56 -24.66 -26.03
N LYS A 314 15.30 -24.23 -25.04
CA LYS A 314 15.00 -24.44 -23.62
C LYS A 314 14.19 -23.24 -23.14
N ILE A 315 12.91 -23.47 -22.91
CA ILE A 315 11.98 -22.43 -22.44
C ILE A 315 11.86 -22.54 -20.94
N ARG A 316 11.94 -21.40 -20.26
CA ARG A 316 11.63 -21.20 -18.85
C ARG A 316 10.45 -20.25 -18.75
N GLU A 317 9.53 -20.53 -17.86
CA GLU A 317 8.44 -19.62 -17.55
C GLU A 317 8.92 -18.59 -16.52
N GLU A 318 8.93 -17.32 -16.90
CA GLU A 318 9.27 -16.21 -16.02
C GLU A 318 8.00 -15.53 -15.55
N GLN A 319 8.03 -15.09 -14.26
CA GLN A 319 6.93 -14.35 -13.69
C GLN A 319 7.18 -12.85 -13.87
N ALA A 320 6.20 -12.18 -14.44
CA ALA A 320 6.15 -10.73 -14.60
C ALA A 320 4.80 -10.21 -14.11
N GLU A 321 4.59 -8.92 -14.19
CA GLU A 321 3.35 -8.27 -13.74
C GLU A 321 2.79 -7.40 -14.86
N GLN A 322 1.48 -7.21 -14.83
CA GLN A 322 0.76 -6.27 -15.70
C GLN A 322 -0.09 -5.36 -14.84
N LEU A 323 -0.09 -4.07 -15.15
CA LEU A 323 -0.98 -3.11 -14.52
C LEU A 323 -2.43 -3.39 -14.95
N LEU A 324 -3.33 -3.45 -13.99
CA LEU A 324 -4.76 -3.47 -14.24
C LEU A 324 -5.34 -2.06 -14.07
N MET A 325 -5.09 -1.45 -12.92
CA MET A 325 -5.67 -0.14 -12.62
C MET A 325 -4.93 0.56 -11.47
N GLN A 326 -4.84 1.88 -11.56
CA GLN A 326 -4.61 2.75 -10.41
C GLN A 326 -5.84 3.65 -10.24
N ASN A 327 -6.44 3.65 -9.06
CA ASN A 327 -7.65 4.40 -8.79
C ASN A 327 -7.62 5.07 -7.42
N HIS A 328 -8.25 6.24 -7.34
CA HIS A 328 -8.53 6.96 -6.11
C HIS A 328 -10.03 7.16 -5.98
N SER A 329 -10.62 6.58 -4.95
CA SER A 329 -12.07 6.60 -4.75
C SER A 329 -12.45 6.99 -3.33
N LYS A 330 -13.72 7.37 -3.14
CA LYS A 330 -14.24 7.86 -1.87
C LYS A 330 -15.53 7.15 -1.50
N CYS A 331 -15.55 6.62 -0.29
CA CYS A 331 -16.72 6.02 0.34
C CYS A 331 -17.31 7.00 1.36
N LYS A 332 -18.63 7.21 1.32
CA LYS A 332 -19.36 8.00 2.31
C LYS A 332 -20.03 7.07 3.30
N VAL A 333 -19.75 7.27 4.57
CA VAL A 333 -20.37 6.57 5.68
C VAL A 333 -21.24 7.57 6.45
N SER A 334 -22.48 7.23 6.72
CA SER A 334 -23.39 8.04 7.52
C SER A 334 -24.23 7.11 8.37
N GLU A 335 -24.15 7.27 9.69
CA GLU A 335 -24.83 6.43 10.68
C GLU A 335 -25.42 7.28 11.79
N GLN A 336 -26.62 6.91 12.24
CA GLN A 336 -27.25 7.50 13.42
C GLN A 336 -27.23 6.46 14.54
N LEU A 337 -26.68 6.86 15.68
CA LEU A 337 -26.52 6.00 16.85
C LEU A 337 -27.32 6.54 18.01
N SER A 338 -28.06 5.65 18.67
CA SER A 338 -28.69 5.95 19.95
C SER A 338 -27.77 5.51 21.07
N LEU A 339 -27.42 6.42 21.95
CA LEU A 339 -26.46 6.26 23.05
C LEU A 339 -27.10 6.57 24.39
N PRO A 340 -27.92 5.65 24.94
CA PRO A 340 -28.63 5.89 26.20
C PRO A 340 -27.69 6.17 27.39
N GLU A 341 -26.44 5.70 27.32
CA GLU A 341 -25.40 5.89 28.33
C GLU A 341 -24.95 7.33 28.49
N ILE A 342 -25.06 8.15 27.44
CA ILE A 342 -24.68 9.57 27.49
C ILE A 342 -25.88 10.50 27.63
N LYS A 343 -27.08 9.93 27.74
CA LYS A 343 -28.32 10.69 27.81
C LYS A 343 -28.30 11.71 28.95
N ASP A 344 -28.72 12.94 28.62
CA ASP A 344 -28.81 14.08 29.53
C ASP A 344 -27.47 14.47 30.20
N ASN A 345 -26.36 13.85 29.81
CA ASN A 345 -25.03 14.04 30.39
C ASN A 345 -24.06 14.75 29.45
N ILE A 346 -24.32 14.75 28.15
CA ILE A 346 -23.49 15.38 27.13
C ILE A 346 -23.95 16.82 26.86
N LEU A 347 -23.04 17.77 26.98
CA LEU A 347 -23.28 19.18 26.63
C LEU A 347 -22.76 19.54 25.25
N GLN A 348 -21.55 19.11 24.94
CA GLN A 348 -20.88 19.45 23.69
C GLN A 348 -19.81 18.43 23.34
N ILE A 349 -19.67 18.09 22.06
CA ILE A 349 -18.54 17.32 21.53
C ILE A 349 -17.41 18.32 21.24
N CYS A 350 -16.24 18.10 21.84
CA CYS A 350 -15.05 18.95 21.66
C CYS A 350 -14.15 18.45 20.56
N HIS A 351 -14.06 17.13 20.39
CA HIS A 351 -13.18 16.49 19.43
C HIS A 351 -13.75 15.17 18.96
N SER A 352 -13.46 14.80 17.72
CA SER A 352 -13.77 13.49 17.18
C SER A 352 -12.62 12.97 16.33
N SER A 353 -12.31 11.71 16.50
CA SER A 353 -11.32 10.99 15.69
C SER A 353 -11.90 9.67 15.14
N ALA A 354 -11.34 9.21 14.04
CA ALA A 354 -11.71 7.93 13.47
C ALA A 354 -10.53 7.27 12.79
N ARG A 355 -10.56 5.93 12.81
CA ARG A 355 -9.58 5.06 12.16
C ARG A 355 -10.30 3.98 11.37
N ILE A 356 -9.84 3.73 10.16
CA ILE A 356 -10.33 2.64 9.31
C ILE A 356 -9.61 1.35 9.72
N GLN A 357 -10.35 0.26 9.73
CA GLN A 357 -9.83 -1.09 9.80
C GLN A 357 -10.49 -1.91 8.70
N THR A 358 -9.75 -2.14 7.62
CA THR A 358 -10.20 -3.01 6.53
C THR A 358 -10.10 -4.47 6.98
N GLU A 359 -11.21 -5.20 6.92
CA GLU A 359 -11.30 -6.60 7.34
C GLU A 359 -11.21 -7.56 6.16
N SER A 360 -11.77 -7.18 5.02
CA SER A 360 -11.72 -8.00 3.82
C SER A 360 -11.72 -7.19 2.55
N VAL A 361 -10.98 -7.70 1.55
CA VAL A 361 -10.95 -7.18 0.19
C VAL A 361 -11.14 -8.37 -0.74
N ARG A 362 -12.20 -8.34 -1.57
CA ARG A 362 -12.58 -9.47 -2.43
C ARG A 362 -12.88 -9.00 -3.84
N ALA A 363 -12.40 -9.75 -4.83
CA ALA A 363 -12.83 -9.59 -6.21
C ALA A 363 -14.26 -10.08 -6.38
N THR A 364 -15.08 -9.31 -7.09
CA THR A 364 -16.46 -9.63 -7.48
C THR A 364 -16.67 -9.30 -8.95
N ASP A 365 -17.80 -9.72 -9.51
CA ASP A 365 -18.15 -9.40 -10.90
C ASP A 365 -18.34 -7.89 -11.15
N GLU A 366 -18.61 -7.10 -10.09
CA GLU A 366 -18.81 -5.65 -10.17
C GLU A 366 -17.52 -4.85 -9.89
N GLY A 367 -16.46 -5.51 -9.42
CA GLY A 367 -15.21 -4.88 -9.05
C GLY A 367 -14.64 -5.41 -7.74
N LEU A 368 -13.95 -4.56 -7.00
CA LEU A 368 -13.34 -4.90 -5.72
C LEU A 368 -14.24 -4.46 -4.56
N GLN A 369 -14.74 -5.42 -3.81
CA GLN A 369 -15.49 -5.17 -2.59
C GLN A 369 -14.54 -5.02 -1.40
N ILE A 370 -14.60 -3.88 -0.73
CA ILE A 370 -13.84 -3.54 0.47
C ILE A 370 -14.82 -3.47 1.64
N GLU A 371 -14.61 -4.31 2.64
CA GLU A 371 -15.41 -4.34 3.85
C GLU A 371 -14.53 -4.09 5.08
N GLY A 372 -15.07 -3.38 6.04
CA GLY A 372 -14.33 -3.08 7.25
C GLY A 372 -15.15 -2.32 8.28
N VAL A 373 -14.46 -1.80 9.26
CA VAL A 373 -15.02 -1.09 10.40
C VAL A 373 -14.34 0.28 10.54
N LEU A 374 -15.14 1.30 10.72
CA LEU A 374 -14.70 2.63 11.13
C LEU A 374 -14.78 2.71 12.66
N HIS A 375 -13.64 2.71 13.33
CA HIS A 375 -13.54 3.00 14.75
C HIS A 375 -13.69 4.50 14.96
N VAL A 376 -14.72 4.91 15.65
CA VAL A 376 -15.02 6.31 15.94
C VAL A 376 -14.88 6.55 17.44
N SER A 377 -14.21 7.62 17.79
CA SER A 377 -14.16 8.11 19.17
C SER A 377 -14.43 9.60 19.22
N PHE A 378 -15.02 10.07 20.30
CA PHE A 378 -15.16 11.50 20.56
C PHE A 378 -15.01 11.82 22.03
N LEU A 379 -14.43 12.99 22.28
CA LEU A 379 -14.31 13.63 23.60
C LEU A 379 -15.45 14.64 23.74
N TYR A 380 -16.15 14.62 24.87
CA TYR A 380 -17.26 15.52 25.12
C TYR A 380 -17.24 16.12 26.51
N ILE A 381 -17.89 17.27 26.64
CA ILE A 381 -18.11 17.95 27.93
C ILE A 381 -19.37 17.37 28.57
N LYS A 382 -19.24 17.04 29.86
CA LYS A 382 -20.34 16.58 30.71
C LYS A 382 -21.00 17.73 31.45
N ALA A 383 -22.23 17.49 31.92
CA ALA A 383 -22.94 18.39 32.81
C ALA A 383 -22.46 18.34 34.27
N ASP A 384 -21.38 17.61 34.54
CA ASP A 384 -20.76 17.41 35.86
C ASP A 384 -19.46 18.23 35.96
N ASP A 385 -19.49 19.29 36.77
CA ASP A 385 -18.32 20.15 36.96
C ASP A 385 -17.14 19.44 37.64
N GLN A 386 -17.37 18.31 38.31
CA GLN A 386 -16.31 17.55 39.00
C GLN A 386 -15.60 16.59 38.03
N ILE A 387 -16.30 16.15 37.00
CA ILE A 387 -15.80 15.27 35.91
C ILE A 387 -16.23 15.90 34.61
N PRO A 388 -15.56 16.99 34.18
CA PRO A 388 -16.08 17.82 33.08
C PRO A 388 -15.96 17.19 31.70
N PHE A 389 -15.13 16.14 31.54
CA PHE A 389 -14.91 15.50 30.27
C PHE A 389 -15.11 13.97 30.38
N ASP A 390 -15.55 13.39 29.28
CA ASP A 390 -15.63 11.94 29.11
C ASP A 390 -15.48 11.59 27.63
N THR A 391 -15.29 10.31 27.33
CA THR A 391 -15.11 9.81 25.97
C THR A 391 -16.11 8.73 25.64
N TRP A 392 -16.47 8.67 24.38
CA TRP A 392 -17.22 7.56 23.80
C TRP A 392 -16.43 6.95 22.67
N GLN A 393 -16.52 5.62 22.51
CA GLN A 393 -15.91 4.86 21.43
C GLN A 393 -16.91 3.85 20.87
N GLY A 394 -16.91 3.70 19.55
CA GLY A 394 -17.77 2.75 18.88
C GLY A 394 -17.24 2.36 17.50
N MET A 395 -17.89 1.36 16.92
CA MET A 395 -17.52 0.79 15.64
C MET A 395 -18.68 0.90 14.67
N ILE A 396 -18.43 1.40 13.46
CA ILE A 396 -19.40 1.55 12.38
C ILE A 396 -18.93 0.69 11.20
N PRO A 397 -19.66 -0.36 10.85
CA PRO A 397 -19.31 -1.18 9.69
C PRO A 397 -19.51 -0.39 8.40
N PHE A 398 -18.66 -0.64 7.41
CA PHE A 398 -18.83 -0.11 6.08
C PHE A 398 -18.57 -1.20 5.03
N SER A 399 -19.20 -1.04 3.88
CA SER A 399 -18.93 -1.84 2.68
C SER A 399 -18.89 -0.89 1.49
N TYR A 400 -17.87 -1.04 0.68
CA TYR A 400 -17.65 -0.21 -0.50
C TYR A 400 -17.20 -1.07 -1.67
N THR A 401 -17.84 -0.88 -2.85
CA THR A 401 -17.44 -1.54 -4.08
C THR A 401 -16.72 -0.54 -4.99
N LEU A 402 -15.45 -0.82 -5.27
CA LEU A 402 -14.69 -0.12 -6.27
C LEU A 402 -14.98 -0.77 -7.63
N GLU A 403 -15.75 -0.09 -8.46
CA GLU A 403 -16.14 -0.59 -9.78
C GLU A 403 -14.92 -0.83 -10.68
N SER A 404 -14.81 -2.03 -11.23
CA SER A 404 -13.79 -2.41 -12.21
C SER A 404 -14.25 -3.61 -13.01
N ASN A 405 -13.98 -3.58 -14.31
CA ASN A 405 -14.26 -4.70 -15.22
C ASN A 405 -13.08 -5.69 -15.36
N GLU A 406 -11.96 -5.41 -14.69
CA GLU A 406 -10.69 -6.13 -14.86
C GLU A 406 -10.25 -6.88 -13.59
N THR A 407 -11.15 -7.06 -12.63
CA THR A 407 -10.83 -7.79 -11.40
C THR A 407 -10.78 -9.30 -11.65
N THR A 408 -9.72 -9.96 -11.18
CA THR A 408 -9.52 -11.41 -11.24
C THR A 408 -9.17 -11.93 -9.85
N GLU A 409 -9.44 -13.21 -9.58
CA GLU A 409 -9.15 -13.82 -8.26
C GLU A 409 -7.64 -13.88 -7.96
N ASP A 410 -6.79 -13.87 -8.97
CA ASP A 410 -5.33 -13.96 -8.88
C ASP A 410 -4.63 -12.59 -8.90
N MET A 411 -5.38 -11.48 -8.86
CA MET A 411 -4.79 -10.15 -8.83
C MET A 411 -4.11 -9.86 -7.49
N ASP A 412 -3.02 -9.12 -7.57
CA ASP A 412 -2.37 -8.48 -6.43
C ASP A 412 -2.83 -7.02 -6.33
N TYR A 413 -3.02 -6.54 -5.11
CA TYR A 413 -3.46 -5.17 -4.88
C TYR A 413 -2.70 -4.50 -3.75
N GLY A 414 -2.44 -3.23 -3.93
CA GLY A 414 -2.01 -2.33 -2.88
C GLY A 414 -3.15 -1.38 -2.53
N LEU A 415 -3.53 -1.35 -1.26
CA LEU A 415 -4.56 -0.48 -0.73
C LEU A 415 -3.95 0.46 0.29
N THR A 416 -4.17 1.77 0.10
CA THR A 416 -3.89 2.80 1.11
C THR A 416 -5.21 3.48 1.45
N GLU A 417 -5.52 3.53 2.73
CA GLU A 417 -6.79 4.06 3.22
C GLU A 417 -6.57 5.28 4.11
N GLY A 418 -7.55 6.16 4.14
CA GLY A 418 -7.51 7.35 4.98
C GLY A 418 -8.89 7.95 5.24
N VAL A 419 -9.04 8.57 6.40
CA VAL A 419 -10.25 9.35 6.72
C VAL A 419 -10.05 10.76 6.23
N GLU A 420 -10.75 11.18 5.17
CA GLU A 420 -10.67 12.56 4.67
C GLU A 420 -11.49 13.55 5.49
N GLN A 421 -12.69 13.15 5.87
CA GLN A 421 -13.60 13.97 6.65
C GLN A 421 -14.28 13.14 7.72
N LEU A 422 -14.47 13.74 8.87
CA LEU A 422 -15.26 13.19 9.96
C LEU A 422 -16.03 14.31 10.62
N SER A 423 -17.31 14.09 10.87
CA SER A 423 -18.12 14.93 11.76
C SER A 423 -19.00 14.05 12.62
N VAL A 424 -19.04 14.38 13.92
CA VAL A 424 -19.92 13.76 14.89
C VAL A 424 -20.78 14.88 15.49
N ASN A 425 -22.10 14.78 15.28
CA ASN A 425 -23.05 15.81 15.67
C ASN A 425 -24.09 15.24 16.63
N LEU A 426 -24.44 16.00 17.65
CA LEU A 426 -25.58 15.70 18.51
C LEU A 426 -26.88 16.03 17.75
N LEU A 427 -27.79 15.07 17.65
CA LEU A 427 -29.13 15.25 17.11
C LEU A 427 -30.18 15.45 18.23
N GLY A 428 -29.93 14.92 19.39
CA GLY A 428 -30.81 14.95 20.56
C GLY A 428 -30.04 14.74 21.87
N SER A 429 -30.74 14.35 22.94
CA SER A 429 -30.11 14.10 24.25
C SER A 429 -29.30 12.80 24.31
N ASP A 430 -29.61 11.84 23.43
CA ASP A 430 -29.06 10.50 23.39
C ASP A 430 -28.84 9.99 21.95
N GLU A 431 -28.92 10.88 20.96
CA GLU A 431 -28.72 10.53 19.55
C GLU A 431 -27.58 11.34 18.96
N ILE A 432 -26.69 10.65 18.26
CA ILE A 432 -25.60 11.26 17.47
C ILE A 432 -25.68 10.84 16.02
N GLU A 433 -25.20 11.70 15.15
CA GLU A 433 -24.97 11.39 13.74
C GLU A 433 -23.47 11.42 13.47
N VAL A 434 -22.96 10.32 12.94
CA VAL A 434 -21.58 10.20 12.45
C VAL A 434 -21.59 10.26 10.93
N ARG A 435 -20.86 11.20 10.34
CA ARG A 435 -20.61 11.27 8.91
C ARG A 435 -19.13 11.24 8.66
N ALA A 436 -18.70 10.33 7.80
CA ALA A 436 -17.32 10.21 7.38
C ALA A 436 -17.19 10.11 5.86
N VAL A 437 -16.08 10.60 5.33
CA VAL A 437 -15.61 10.34 3.98
C VAL A 437 -14.30 9.59 4.08
N LEU A 438 -14.30 8.36 3.59
CA LEU A 438 -13.14 7.47 3.54
C LEU A 438 -12.53 7.55 2.14
N ALA A 439 -11.23 7.66 2.05
CA ALA A 439 -10.49 7.62 0.80
C ALA A 439 -9.78 6.28 0.66
N PHE A 440 -9.83 5.71 -0.54
CA PHE A 440 -9.14 4.48 -0.90
C PHE A 440 -8.28 4.74 -2.14
N TYR A 441 -6.97 4.58 -1.99
CA TYR A 441 -6.02 4.59 -3.08
C TYR A 441 -5.67 3.15 -3.40
N CYS A 442 -6.07 2.71 -4.58
CA CYS A 442 -5.93 1.34 -5.00
C CYS A 442 -4.97 1.24 -6.18
N PHE A 443 -4.07 0.28 -6.11
CA PHE A 443 -3.15 -0.08 -7.18
C PHE A 443 -3.29 -1.57 -7.45
N PHE A 444 -3.79 -1.93 -8.64
CA PHE A 444 -4.06 -3.31 -9.03
C PHE A 444 -3.09 -3.76 -10.09
N LYS A 445 -2.51 -4.91 -9.90
CA LYS A 445 -1.66 -5.62 -10.84
C LYS A 445 -2.00 -7.11 -10.85
N ARG A 446 -1.70 -7.79 -11.92
CA ARG A 446 -1.84 -9.24 -12.01
C ARG A 446 -0.53 -9.89 -12.38
N PRO A 447 -0.24 -11.08 -11.87
CA PRO A 447 0.87 -11.88 -12.33
C PRO A 447 0.60 -12.37 -13.76
N VAL A 448 1.62 -12.33 -14.60
CA VAL A 448 1.58 -12.88 -15.95
C VAL A 448 2.80 -13.75 -16.16
N THR A 449 2.58 -14.91 -16.80
CA THR A 449 3.66 -15.82 -17.15
C THR A 449 4.16 -15.49 -18.55
N VAL A 450 5.47 -15.27 -18.67
CA VAL A 450 6.14 -14.96 -19.94
C VAL A 450 7.06 -16.13 -20.28
N PRO A 451 6.82 -16.82 -21.43
CA PRO A 451 7.75 -17.84 -21.89
C PRO A 451 9.06 -17.19 -22.30
N ASN A 452 10.16 -17.60 -21.71
CA ASN A 452 11.48 -17.05 -21.94
C ASN A 452 12.42 -18.12 -22.51
N ILE A 453 13.05 -17.85 -23.63
CA ILE A 453 14.05 -18.74 -24.24
C ILE A 453 15.38 -18.52 -23.53
N GLU A 454 15.71 -19.42 -22.60
CA GLU A 454 16.95 -19.39 -21.83
C GLU A 454 18.17 -19.77 -22.70
N SER A 455 17.99 -20.78 -23.58
CA SER A 455 19.05 -21.24 -24.47
C SER A 455 18.48 -22.00 -25.68
N VAL A 456 19.26 -22.07 -26.74
CA VAL A 456 18.89 -22.83 -27.97
C VAL A 456 20.01 -23.79 -28.31
N ALA A 457 19.67 -25.08 -28.41
CA ALA A 457 20.58 -26.09 -28.92
C ALA A 457 20.30 -26.32 -30.41
N PHE A 458 21.36 -26.33 -31.23
CA PHE A 458 21.28 -26.61 -32.67
C PHE A 458 21.78 -28.01 -32.95
N GLN A 459 20.92 -28.83 -33.52
CA GLN A 459 21.24 -30.19 -33.92
C GLN A 459 21.28 -30.27 -35.45
N PRO A 460 22.31 -30.89 -36.06
CA PRO A 460 22.32 -31.09 -37.48
C PRO A 460 21.16 -32.04 -37.85
N VAL A 461 20.40 -31.68 -38.89
CA VAL A 461 19.38 -32.58 -39.43
C VAL A 461 20.08 -33.72 -40.15
N GLN A 462 19.73 -34.97 -39.83
CA GLN A 462 20.34 -36.14 -40.48
C GLN A 462 19.91 -36.18 -41.97
N ALA A 463 20.87 -36.47 -42.85
CA ALA A 463 20.62 -36.50 -44.28
C ALA A 463 19.48 -37.48 -44.67
N GLU A 464 19.37 -38.60 -43.96
CA GLU A 464 18.33 -39.61 -44.15
C GLU A 464 16.92 -39.08 -43.81
N GLU A 465 16.80 -38.22 -42.79
CA GLU A 465 15.53 -37.56 -42.44
C GLU A 465 15.15 -36.49 -43.47
N LEU A 466 16.14 -35.78 -44.02
CA LEU A 466 15.95 -34.79 -45.06
C LEU A 466 15.45 -35.42 -46.37
N GLU A 467 15.99 -36.58 -46.75
CA GLU A 467 15.60 -37.33 -47.96
C GLU A 467 14.23 -38.00 -47.80
N ALA A 468 13.87 -38.47 -46.64
CA ALA A 468 12.59 -39.12 -46.36
C ALA A 468 11.38 -38.17 -46.38
N ARG A 469 11.59 -36.84 -46.25
CA ARG A 469 10.51 -35.84 -46.24
C ARG A 469 10.08 -35.46 -47.65
N PRO A 470 8.75 -35.45 -47.93
CA PRO A 470 8.25 -35.09 -49.25
C PRO A 470 8.63 -33.67 -49.64
N GLY A 471 9.07 -33.44 -50.87
CA GLY A 471 9.44 -32.12 -51.39
C GLY A 471 8.23 -31.20 -51.60
N ILE A 472 7.03 -31.75 -51.79
CA ILE A 472 5.77 -31.03 -51.97
C ILE A 472 4.70 -31.69 -51.11
N VAL A 473 3.99 -30.87 -50.31
CA VAL A 473 2.91 -31.31 -49.44
C VAL A 473 1.63 -30.54 -49.77
N GLY A 474 0.56 -31.29 -50.13
CA GLY A 474 -0.78 -30.71 -50.12
C GLY A 474 -1.37 -30.78 -48.70
N TYR A 475 -1.65 -29.66 -48.12
CA TYR A 475 -2.15 -29.56 -46.74
C TYR A 475 -3.56 -28.97 -46.71
N ILE A 476 -4.43 -29.53 -45.86
CA ILE A 476 -5.74 -28.93 -45.54
C ILE A 476 -5.64 -28.29 -44.18
N VAL A 477 -5.81 -26.97 -44.13
CA VAL A 477 -5.69 -26.14 -42.92
C VAL A 477 -6.72 -26.56 -41.89
N ARG A 478 -6.28 -26.80 -40.67
CA ARG A 478 -7.11 -27.17 -39.53
C ARG A 478 -7.35 -25.95 -38.64
N SER A 479 -8.34 -26.05 -37.77
CA SER A 479 -8.58 -25.02 -36.76
C SER A 479 -7.37 -24.89 -35.84
N GLY A 480 -6.85 -23.66 -35.64
CA GLY A 480 -5.68 -23.37 -34.85
C GLY A 480 -4.34 -23.43 -35.57
N ASP A 481 -4.29 -23.86 -36.85
CA ASP A 481 -3.05 -23.81 -37.60
C ASP A 481 -2.63 -22.36 -37.90
N ARG A 482 -1.34 -22.07 -37.70
CA ARG A 482 -0.69 -20.81 -38.09
C ARG A 482 0.32 -21.06 -39.19
N LEU A 483 0.52 -20.10 -40.09
CA LEU A 483 1.54 -20.21 -41.17
C LEU A 483 2.94 -20.49 -40.59
N TRP A 484 3.28 -19.85 -39.50
CA TRP A 484 4.52 -20.07 -38.75
C TRP A 484 4.74 -21.56 -38.40
N ASP A 485 3.72 -22.20 -37.79
CA ASP A 485 3.81 -23.59 -37.34
C ASP A 485 3.93 -24.57 -38.52
N LEU A 486 3.27 -24.24 -39.62
CA LEU A 486 3.39 -25.01 -40.88
C LEU A 486 4.76 -24.81 -41.52
N ALA A 487 5.24 -23.57 -41.58
CA ALA A 487 6.57 -23.27 -42.13
C ALA A 487 7.68 -23.99 -41.32
N LYS A 488 7.61 -23.93 -40.00
CA LYS A 488 8.53 -24.63 -39.08
C LYS A 488 8.46 -26.15 -39.25
N ARG A 489 7.25 -26.73 -39.32
CA ARG A 489 7.02 -28.17 -39.44
C ARG A 489 7.54 -28.71 -40.76
N TYR A 490 7.32 -27.99 -41.86
CA TYR A 490 7.69 -28.42 -43.20
C TYR A 490 9.03 -27.84 -43.69
N GLN A 491 9.77 -27.15 -42.82
CA GLN A 491 11.09 -26.56 -43.13
C GLN A 491 11.08 -25.67 -44.38
N THR A 492 10.17 -24.73 -44.38
CA THR A 492 10.02 -23.69 -45.40
C THR A 492 9.83 -22.33 -44.72
N THR A 493 9.60 -21.30 -45.48
CA THR A 493 9.30 -19.96 -44.96
C THR A 493 7.82 -19.62 -45.09
N GLU A 494 7.33 -18.74 -44.25
CA GLU A 494 5.96 -18.22 -44.41
C GLU A 494 5.79 -17.52 -45.75
N GLU A 495 6.82 -16.78 -46.21
CA GLU A 495 6.83 -16.10 -47.51
C GLU A 495 6.67 -17.10 -48.65
N SER A 496 7.40 -18.20 -48.62
CA SER A 496 7.27 -19.27 -49.64
C SER A 496 5.85 -19.85 -49.69
N ILE A 497 5.25 -20.09 -48.50
CA ILE A 497 3.86 -20.59 -48.47
C ILE A 497 2.89 -19.55 -49.03
N ARG A 498 3.07 -18.25 -48.67
CA ARG A 498 2.22 -17.16 -49.16
C ARG A 498 2.31 -16.98 -50.67
N GLU A 499 3.52 -16.96 -51.21
CA GLU A 499 3.76 -16.81 -52.66
C GLU A 499 3.17 -17.94 -53.49
N VAL A 500 3.44 -19.19 -53.12
CA VAL A 500 2.96 -20.38 -53.82
C VAL A 500 1.42 -20.44 -53.84
N ASN A 501 0.78 -20.06 -52.74
CA ASN A 501 -0.68 -20.16 -52.61
C ASN A 501 -1.40 -18.85 -52.96
N LYS A 502 -0.69 -17.78 -53.33
CA LYS A 502 -1.24 -16.46 -53.67
C LYS A 502 -2.16 -15.92 -52.56
N LEU A 503 -1.70 -15.99 -51.30
CA LEU A 503 -2.46 -15.52 -50.14
C LEU A 503 -2.38 -14.00 -50.06
N GLU A 504 -3.36 -13.29 -50.67
CA GLU A 504 -3.37 -11.82 -50.77
C GLU A 504 -3.41 -11.12 -49.40
N ASN A 505 -4.02 -11.73 -48.39
CA ASN A 505 -4.13 -11.16 -47.03
C ASN A 505 -3.21 -11.83 -46.00
N GLY A 506 -2.33 -12.76 -46.41
CA GLY A 506 -1.39 -13.41 -45.49
C GLY A 506 -1.99 -14.39 -44.48
N GLU A 507 -3.30 -14.57 -44.45
CA GLU A 507 -3.99 -15.44 -43.49
C GLU A 507 -4.52 -16.72 -44.17
N ILE A 508 -4.44 -17.85 -43.45
CA ILE A 508 -5.04 -19.12 -43.80
C ILE A 508 -6.32 -19.36 -43.00
N LYS A 509 -7.31 -19.98 -43.64
CA LYS A 509 -8.59 -20.33 -43.00
C LYS A 509 -8.76 -21.83 -42.91
N THR A 510 -9.43 -22.28 -41.88
CA THR A 510 -9.79 -23.70 -41.72
C THR A 510 -10.50 -24.22 -42.96
N GLY A 511 -9.98 -25.30 -43.51
CA GLY A 511 -10.47 -25.94 -44.74
C GLY A 511 -9.77 -25.50 -46.02
N ASP A 512 -8.92 -24.47 -45.98
CA ASP A 512 -8.12 -24.06 -47.13
C ASP A 512 -7.18 -25.21 -47.57
N LYS A 513 -7.00 -25.35 -48.86
CA LYS A 513 -6.06 -26.31 -49.43
C LYS A 513 -4.84 -25.55 -49.89
N ILE A 514 -3.74 -25.76 -49.22
CA ILE A 514 -2.47 -25.09 -49.51
C ILE A 514 -1.41 -26.08 -49.98
N LEU A 515 -0.53 -25.60 -50.85
CA LEU A 515 0.68 -26.32 -51.27
C LEU A 515 1.87 -25.77 -50.49
N ILE A 516 2.66 -26.67 -49.93
CA ILE A 516 3.86 -26.32 -49.16
C ILE A 516 5.05 -26.97 -49.84
N PHE A 517 6.02 -26.15 -50.24
CA PHE A 517 7.27 -26.59 -50.87
C PHE A 517 8.40 -26.53 -49.86
N LYS A 518 9.23 -27.55 -49.84
CA LYS A 518 10.46 -27.57 -49.08
C LYS A 518 11.50 -26.71 -49.77
N GLU A 519 12.09 -25.74 -49.08
CA GLU A 519 12.95 -24.72 -49.70
C GLU A 519 14.31 -25.21 -50.16
N ASN A 520 14.77 -26.37 -49.74
CA ASN A 520 16.06 -26.96 -50.14
C ASN A 520 16.00 -27.88 -51.37
N MET A 521 14.96 -27.79 -52.20
CA MET A 521 15.02 -28.40 -53.51
C MET A 521 15.81 -27.49 -54.46
N SER A 522 17.12 -27.70 -54.55
CA SER A 522 17.87 -27.28 -55.75
C SER A 522 17.20 -27.92 -56.95
N ILE A 523 16.62 -27.10 -57.82
CA ILE A 523 16.12 -27.52 -59.11
C ILE A 523 17.33 -28.08 -59.89
N LEU A 524 17.40 -29.40 -59.99
CA LEU A 524 18.28 -30.04 -60.92
C LEU A 524 17.77 -29.81 -62.35
#